data_40779eb5359e506210bfff0967c2c5cf
#
_entry.id   40779eb5359e506210bfff0967c2c5cf
#
_cell.length_a   1.000
_cell.length_b   1.000
_cell.length_c   1.000
_cell.angle_alpha   90.00
_cell.angle_beta   90.00
_cell.angle_gamma   90.00
#
_symmetry.space_group_name_H-M   'P 1'
#
loop_
_entity.id
_entity.type
_entity.pdbx_description
1 polymer ?
#
loop_
_entity_poly.entity_id
_entity_poly.type
_entity_poly.pdbx_seq_one_letter_code
_entity_poly.pdbx_strand_id
1 'polypeptide(L)'
;MWLTAVLMAAGLFLPAVPNAQGQTNPGTTPSPTSNPLARTDSLRTTEEIETSKLLESSGDPKEQKAYQAFYKTPMQDADKKIKLGSAFLAKYPGDRYSEAVYEELSQTYYDKKDLANFYTYSDKGLSLFPDNVHLLALSGWVIPRAFTPDEPDADKKLDKAESQAKHALDVISKMEKPDIFTDEQFTQFKKGESAIAHSALGLVYFRREKYDESAKELQTAILDEANPDQTDLFILGADYENTSHFKEAADAFSRCAQIAGMMQDKCKEYSSVALKNAGEAK
;
A
#
# COMPACT_ATOMS: atom_id res chain seq x y z
N MET A 1 9.07 37.16 18.45
CA MET A 1 8.88 37.95 17.22
C MET A 1 9.42 37.15 16.06
N TRP A 2 8.48 36.55 15.31
CA TRP A 2 8.59 36.15 13.90
C TRP A 2 9.77 35.26 13.46
N LEU A 3 9.65 33.96 13.63
CA LEU A 3 10.30 32.93 12.81
C LEU A 3 9.33 31.75 12.70
N THR A 4 8.17 32.04 12.18
CA THR A 4 7.19 31.06 11.71
C THR A 4 7.09 31.22 10.21
N ALA A 5 6.98 30.10 9.52
CA ALA A 5 6.63 30.00 8.10
C ALA A 5 7.79 30.00 7.10
N VAL A 6 8.62 28.96 7.10
CA VAL A 6 9.44 28.63 5.93
C VAL A 6 9.23 27.19 5.45
N LEU A 7 8.29 26.44 5.98
CA LEU A 7 7.93 25.11 5.45
C LEU A 7 6.72 25.11 4.50
N MET A 8 6.20 26.29 4.15
CA MET A 8 4.97 26.45 3.36
C MET A 8 5.14 26.38 1.85
N ALA A 9 6.34 26.22 1.32
CA ALA A 9 6.51 26.28 -0.15
C ALA A 9 7.44 25.24 -0.76
N ALA A 10 8.00 24.34 0.00
CA ALA A 10 8.57 23.13 -0.60
C ALA A 10 7.42 22.17 -0.76
N GLY A 11 6.74 22.22 -1.91
CA GLY A 11 5.86 21.15 -2.31
C GLY A 11 6.59 19.84 -2.06
N LEU A 12 6.17 19.10 -1.04
CA LEU A 12 6.56 17.71 -0.85
C LEU A 12 6.00 16.96 -2.05
N PHE A 13 6.64 17.15 -3.20
CA PHE A 13 6.63 16.17 -4.25
C PHE A 13 7.24 14.95 -3.60
N LEU A 14 6.42 14.04 -3.12
CA LEU A 14 6.83 12.64 -3.10
C LEU A 14 7.32 12.40 -4.53
N PRO A 15 8.59 12.03 -4.74
CA PRO A 15 9.09 11.90 -6.09
C PRO A 15 8.14 11.01 -6.84
N ALA A 16 7.58 11.49 -7.94
CA ALA A 16 6.95 10.63 -8.92
C ALA A 16 7.93 9.49 -9.15
N VAL A 17 7.46 8.26 -9.01
CA VAL A 17 8.30 7.07 -9.08
C VAL A 17 9.14 7.19 -10.35
N PRO A 18 10.48 7.36 -10.26
CA PRO A 18 11.27 7.58 -11.46
C PRO A 18 11.21 6.33 -12.32
N ASN A 19 11.00 6.54 -13.59
CA ASN A 19 11.11 5.52 -14.63
C ASN A 19 12.54 4.95 -14.58
N ALA A 20 12.72 3.81 -13.90
CA ALA A 20 13.99 3.11 -13.83
C ALA A 20 14.25 2.40 -15.16
N GLN A 21 14.84 3.13 -16.10
CA GLN A 21 15.56 2.49 -17.20
C GLN A 21 16.84 1.87 -16.62
N GLY A 22 17.00 0.58 -16.87
CA GLY A 22 17.99 -0.27 -16.26
C GLY A 22 19.45 0.18 -16.47
N GLN A 23 20.20 0.09 -15.37
CA GLN A 23 21.63 -0.23 -15.42
C GLN A 23 21.85 -1.41 -14.47
N THR A 24 22.09 -2.56 -15.06
CA THR A 24 22.53 -3.76 -14.36
C THR A 24 23.99 -3.60 -13.95
N ASN A 25 24.23 -3.42 -12.66
CA ASN A 25 25.55 -3.64 -12.07
C ASN A 25 25.57 -5.06 -11.51
N PRO A 26 26.49 -5.94 -11.93
CA PRO A 26 26.57 -7.29 -11.39
C PRO A 26 27.34 -7.25 -10.07
N GLY A 27 26.66 -7.50 -8.94
CA GLY A 27 27.37 -7.79 -7.70
C GLY A 27 26.76 -7.32 -6.39
N THR A 28 25.52 -6.86 -6.34
CA THR A 28 24.83 -6.64 -5.07
C THR A 28 23.52 -7.40 -5.06
N THR A 29 23.40 -8.35 -4.14
CA THR A 29 22.10 -8.92 -3.77
C THR A 29 21.18 -7.76 -3.41
N PRO A 30 20.00 -7.61 -4.01
CA PRO A 30 19.06 -6.56 -3.62
C PRO A 30 18.67 -6.79 -2.17
N SER A 31 18.95 -5.82 -1.31
CA SER A 31 18.29 -5.72 -0.01
C SER A 31 16.78 -5.72 -0.25
N PRO A 32 15.99 -6.41 0.59
CA PRO A 32 14.55 -6.40 0.46
C PRO A 32 14.08 -4.95 0.58
N THR A 33 13.63 -4.39 -0.52
CA THR A 33 12.96 -3.10 -0.55
C THR A 33 11.80 -3.16 0.41
N SER A 34 11.66 -2.16 1.27
CA SER A 34 10.51 -1.97 2.15
C SER A 34 9.25 -1.64 1.32
N ASN A 35 8.77 -2.64 0.61
CA ASN A 35 7.50 -2.58 -0.07
C ASN A 35 6.48 -3.20 0.89
N PRO A 36 5.49 -2.46 1.41
CA PRO A 36 4.44 -3.05 2.24
C PRO A 36 3.70 -4.17 1.50
N LEU A 37 3.76 -4.16 0.17
CA LEU A 37 3.25 -5.21 -0.71
C LEU A 37 4.19 -6.43 -0.79
N ALA A 38 5.45 -6.37 -0.34
CA ALA A 38 6.30 -7.55 -0.16
C ALA A 38 5.85 -8.45 1.00
N ARG A 39 4.90 -7.99 1.81
CA ARG A 39 4.16 -8.81 2.79
C ARG A 39 3.31 -9.89 2.14
N THR A 40 3.08 -9.81 0.85
CA THR A 40 2.28 -10.76 0.10
C THR A 40 2.85 -12.18 0.04
N ASP A 41 4.07 -12.44 0.51
CA ASP A 41 4.58 -13.82 0.52
C ASP A 41 3.85 -14.71 1.53
N SER A 42 3.43 -14.17 2.69
CA SER A 42 2.56 -14.92 3.61
C SER A 42 1.11 -14.97 3.14
N LEU A 43 0.64 -13.93 2.43
CA LEU A 43 -0.66 -13.92 1.78
C LEU A 43 -0.72 -14.90 0.60
N ARG A 44 0.36 -15.00 -0.20
CA ARG A 44 0.45 -16.00 -1.28
C ARG A 44 0.33 -17.43 -0.78
N THR A 45 0.92 -17.75 0.35
CA THR A 45 0.78 -19.10 0.94
C THR A 45 -0.69 -19.38 1.30
N THR A 46 -1.42 -18.35 1.67
CA THR A 46 -2.84 -18.45 2.01
C THR A 46 -3.71 -18.53 0.75
N GLU A 47 -3.43 -17.70 -0.25
CA GLU A 47 -4.06 -17.77 -1.57
C GLU A 47 -3.80 -19.13 -2.24
N GLU A 48 -2.61 -19.73 -2.07
CA GLU A 48 -2.29 -21.07 -2.56
C GLU A 48 -3.18 -22.13 -1.92
N ILE A 49 -3.48 -22.02 -0.64
CA ILE A 49 -4.37 -22.94 0.08
C ILE A 49 -5.83 -22.72 -0.35
N GLU A 50 -6.29 -21.49 -0.46
CA GLU A 50 -7.64 -21.17 -0.98
C GLU A 50 -7.83 -21.63 -2.40
N THR A 51 -6.87 -21.34 -3.27
CA THR A 51 -6.87 -21.76 -4.67
C THR A 51 -6.90 -23.27 -4.80
N SER A 52 -6.14 -24.00 -3.98
CA SER A 52 -6.11 -25.46 -3.96
C SER A 52 -7.50 -26.03 -3.61
N LYS A 53 -8.18 -25.49 -2.59
CA LYS A 53 -9.55 -25.92 -2.21
C LYS A 53 -10.63 -25.51 -3.22
N LEU A 54 -10.54 -24.29 -3.79
CA LEU A 54 -11.41 -23.85 -4.87
C LEU A 54 -11.27 -24.73 -6.12
N LEU A 55 -10.06 -25.20 -6.40
CA LEU A 55 -9.76 -26.10 -7.50
C LEU A 55 -10.34 -27.52 -7.29
N GLU A 56 -10.55 -27.94 -6.05
CA GLU A 56 -11.16 -29.23 -5.69
C GLU A 56 -12.69 -29.21 -5.77
N SER A 57 -13.31 -28.01 -5.79
CA SER A 57 -14.77 -27.88 -5.90
C SER A 57 -15.28 -28.05 -7.34
N SER A 58 -16.45 -28.66 -7.50
CA SER A 58 -17.10 -28.92 -8.80
C SER A 58 -17.36 -27.61 -9.59
N GLY A 59 -16.61 -27.35 -10.65
CA GLY A 59 -16.78 -26.21 -11.56
C GLY A 59 -16.50 -26.59 -13.01
N ASP A 60 -16.67 -25.64 -13.95
CA ASP A 60 -16.31 -25.87 -15.36
C ASP A 60 -14.80 -26.18 -15.48
N PRO A 61 -14.40 -27.36 -15.97
CA PRO A 61 -13.00 -27.72 -16.14
C PRO A 61 -12.21 -26.75 -17.04
N LYS A 62 -12.89 -26.03 -17.94
CA LYS A 62 -12.25 -25.03 -18.81
C LYS A 62 -11.94 -23.75 -18.05
N GLU A 63 -12.85 -23.32 -17.20
CA GLU A 63 -12.68 -22.19 -16.28
C GLU A 63 -11.51 -22.46 -15.33
N GLN A 64 -11.54 -23.60 -14.67
CA GLN A 64 -10.51 -24.06 -13.75
C GLN A 64 -9.11 -24.07 -14.41
N LYS A 65 -9.03 -24.62 -15.63
CA LYS A 65 -7.78 -24.63 -16.40
C LYS A 65 -7.29 -23.21 -16.75
N ALA A 66 -8.22 -22.33 -17.12
CA ALA A 66 -7.88 -20.94 -17.46
C ALA A 66 -7.37 -20.19 -16.24
N TYR A 67 -8.04 -20.33 -15.08
CA TYR A 67 -7.60 -19.75 -13.83
C TYR A 67 -6.24 -20.29 -13.37
N GLN A 68 -6.04 -21.61 -13.41
CA GLN A 68 -4.73 -22.22 -13.09
C GLN A 68 -3.60 -21.69 -13.96
N ALA A 69 -3.85 -21.46 -15.25
CA ALA A 69 -2.86 -20.91 -16.17
C ALA A 69 -2.46 -19.47 -15.77
N PHE A 70 -3.44 -18.67 -15.35
CA PHE A 70 -3.23 -17.33 -14.82
C PHE A 70 -2.47 -17.36 -13.49
N TYR A 71 -2.98 -18.09 -12.51
CA TYR A 71 -2.46 -18.16 -11.15
C TYR A 71 -1.00 -18.65 -11.11
N LYS A 72 -0.67 -19.71 -11.85
CA LYS A 72 0.71 -20.24 -11.94
C LYS A 72 1.68 -19.35 -12.72
N THR A 73 1.22 -18.27 -13.34
CA THR A 73 2.08 -17.32 -14.03
C THR A 73 2.72 -16.41 -12.99
N PRO A 74 4.06 -16.38 -12.87
CA PRO A 74 4.74 -15.54 -11.88
C PRO A 74 4.47 -14.05 -12.11
N MET A 75 4.47 -13.25 -11.05
CA MET A 75 4.32 -11.78 -11.13
C MET A 75 5.42 -11.13 -12.00
N GLN A 76 6.61 -11.74 -12.07
CA GLN A 76 7.72 -11.28 -12.92
C GLN A 76 7.39 -11.41 -14.42
N ASP A 77 6.47 -12.31 -14.81
CA ASP A 77 5.95 -12.42 -16.18
C ASP A 77 4.64 -11.60 -16.31
N ALA A 78 4.73 -10.34 -15.94
CA ALA A 78 3.58 -9.44 -15.81
C ALA A 78 2.74 -9.34 -17.09
N ASP A 79 3.36 -9.29 -18.27
CA ASP A 79 2.63 -9.18 -19.54
C ASP A 79 1.80 -10.42 -19.82
N LYS A 80 2.34 -11.60 -19.53
CA LYS A 80 1.60 -12.86 -19.69
C LYS A 80 0.50 -12.96 -18.63
N LYS A 81 0.76 -12.55 -17.39
CA LYS A 81 -0.23 -12.53 -16.30
C LYS A 81 -1.41 -11.63 -16.68
N ILE A 82 -1.15 -10.41 -17.13
CA ILE A 82 -2.17 -9.48 -17.61
C ILE A 82 -2.99 -10.09 -18.76
N LYS A 83 -2.32 -10.67 -19.76
CA LYS A 83 -3.00 -11.31 -20.89
C LYS A 83 -3.95 -12.43 -20.45
N LEU A 84 -3.50 -13.30 -19.57
CA LEU A 84 -4.30 -14.43 -19.09
C LEU A 84 -5.44 -13.97 -18.18
N GLY A 85 -5.19 -13.06 -17.24
CA GLY A 85 -6.21 -12.54 -16.34
C GLY A 85 -7.29 -11.75 -17.08
N SER A 86 -6.90 -10.87 -18.00
CA SER A 86 -7.86 -10.12 -18.83
C SER A 86 -8.70 -11.04 -19.69
N ALA A 87 -8.10 -12.09 -20.28
CA ALA A 87 -8.84 -13.09 -21.05
C ALA A 87 -9.79 -13.92 -20.15
N PHE A 88 -9.37 -14.22 -18.92
CA PHE A 88 -10.23 -14.88 -17.93
C PHE A 88 -11.45 -14.03 -17.61
N LEU A 89 -11.26 -12.79 -17.18
CA LEU A 89 -12.35 -11.88 -16.81
C LEU A 89 -13.28 -11.55 -17.97
N ALA A 90 -12.78 -11.52 -19.22
CA ALA A 90 -13.63 -11.34 -20.40
C ALA A 90 -14.57 -12.52 -20.64
N LYS A 91 -14.16 -13.73 -20.26
CA LYS A 91 -14.93 -14.95 -20.49
C LYS A 91 -15.78 -15.35 -19.29
N TYR A 92 -15.32 -15.09 -18.08
CA TYR A 92 -15.92 -15.49 -16.81
C TYR A 92 -16.09 -14.29 -15.87
N PRO A 93 -16.87 -13.26 -16.24
CA PRO A 93 -17.04 -12.07 -15.41
C PRO A 93 -17.88 -12.41 -14.17
N GLY A 94 -17.40 -12.04 -12.99
CA GLY A 94 -18.11 -12.25 -11.72
C GLY A 94 -18.18 -13.70 -11.26
N ASP A 95 -17.35 -14.56 -11.82
CA ASP A 95 -17.22 -15.95 -11.40
C ASP A 95 -16.41 -16.06 -10.08
N ARG A 96 -16.44 -17.23 -9.44
CA ARG A 96 -15.78 -17.53 -8.15
C ARG A 96 -14.28 -17.23 -8.09
N TYR A 97 -13.60 -17.23 -9.23
CA TYR A 97 -12.18 -16.85 -9.32
C TYR A 97 -11.97 -15.38 -9.72
N SER A 98 -13.01 -14.68 -10.14
CA SER A 98 -12.89 -13.32 -10.66
C SER A 98 -12.37 -12.36 -9.62
N GLU A 99 -12.73 -12.55 -8.34
CA GLU A 99 -12.25 -11.73 -7.23
C GLU A 99 -10.72 -11.76 -7.15
N ALA A 100 -10.13 -12.94 -7.03
CA ALA A 100 -8.67 -13.11 -6.98
C ALA A 100 -7.97 -12.61 -8.26
N VAL A 101 -8.63 -12.76 -9.44
CA VAL A 101 -8.07 -12.24 -10.69
C VAL A 101 -8.06 -10.71 -10.72
N TYR A 102 -9.07 -10.03 -10.17
CA TYR A 102 -9.07 -8.57 -10.04
C TYR A 102 -8.00 -8.09 -9.08
N GLU A 103 -7.81 -8.77 -7.94
CA GLU A 103 -6.74 -8.46 -6.98
C GLU A 103 -5.36 -8.54 -7.63
N GLU A 104 -5.03 -9.70 -8.18
CA GLU A 104 -3.71 -9.91 -8.77
C GLU A 104 -3.45 -9.03 -10.00
N LEU A 105 -4.46 -8.73 -10.82
CA LEU A 105 -4.31 -7.79 -11.94
C LEU A 105 -4.09 -6.36 -11.45
N SER A 106 -4.83 -5.93 -10.45
CA SER A 106 -4.64 -4.60 -9.84
C SER A 106 -3.22 -4.46 -9.30
N GLN A 107 -2.75 -5.45 -8.54
CA GLN A 107 -1.39 -5.49 -8.05
C GLN A 107 -0.37 -5.49 -9.21
N THR A 108 -0.57 -6.31 -10.23
CA THR A 108 0.32 -6.39 -11.39
C THR A 108 0.44 -5.04 -12.12
N TYR A 109 -0.67 -4.34 -12.32
CA TYR A 109 -0.65 -3.01 -12.94
C TYR A 109 0.01 -1.97 -12.04
N TYR A 110 -0.19 -2.02 -10.73
CA TYR A 110 0.52 -1.16 -9.79
C TYR A 110 2.04 -1.38 -9.87
N ASP A 111 2.51 -2.62 -9.87
CA ASP A 111 3.94 -2.96 -9.96
C ASP A 111 4.56 -2.49 -11.29
N LYS A 112 3.78 -2.53 -12.38
CA LYS A 112 4.16 -1.96 -13.68
C LYS A 112 4.10 -0.43 -13.74
N LYS A 113 3.66 0.25 -12.68
CA LYS A 113 3.43 1.70 -12.64
C LYS A 113 2.35 2.17 -13.62
N ASP A 114 1.48 1.29 -14.04
CA ASP A 114 0.32 1.58 -14.89
C ASP A 114 -0.90 1.89 -14.02
N LEU A 115 -0.90 3.11 -13.44
CA LEU A 115 -1.96 3.54 -12.54
C LEU A 115 -3.34 3.62 -13.21
N ALA A 116 -3.40 3.90 -14.52
CA ALA A 116 -4.67 3.97 -15.24
C ALA A 116 -5.38 2.62 -15.26
N ASN A 117 -4.64 1.55 -15.57
CA ASN A 117 -5.18 0.21 -15.54
C ASN A 117 -5.36 -0.30 -14.10
N PHE A 118 -4.47 0.06 -13.18
CA PHE A 118 -4.67 -0.21 -11.75
C PHE A 118 -6.06 0.25 -11.29
N TYR A 119 -6.41 1.53 -11.48
CA TYR A 119 -7.72 2.06 -11.08
C TYR A 119 -8.86 1.38 -11.84
N THR A 120 -8.67 1.09 -13.13
CA THR A 120 -9.70 0.42 -13.93
C THR A 120 -10.05 -0.95 -13.37
N TYR A 121 -9.06 -1.76 -13.01
CA TYR A 121 -9.29 -3.12 -12.51
C TYR A 121 -9.71 -3.12 -11.05
N SER A 122 -9.16 -2.27 -10.20
CA SER A 122 -9.58 -2.12 -8.81
C SER A 122 -11.04 -1.66 -8.70
N ASP A 123 -11.44 -0.66 -9.50
CA ASP A 123 -12.82 -0.15 -9.46
C ASP A 123 -13.82 -1.18 -10.00
N LYS A 124 -13.46 -1.94 -11.04
CA LYS A 124 -14.28 -3.04 -11.53
C LYS A 124 -14.39 -4.17 -10.48
N GLY A 125 -13.27 -4.54 -9.88
CA GLY A 125 -13.26 -5.52 -8.80
C GLY A 125 -14.17 -5.11 -7.66
N LEU A 126 -14.01 -3.89 -7.14
CA LEU A 126 -14.84 -3.36 -6.05
C LEU A 126 -16.31 -3.15 -6.43
N SER A 127 -16.63 -2.97 -7.72
CA SER A 127 -18.04 -2.92 -8.15
C SER A 127 -18.75 -4.27 -8.06
N LEU A 128 -18.00 -5.36 -8.17
CA LEU A 128 -18.51 -6.74 -8.08
C LEU A 128 -18.36 -7.32 -6.67
N PHE A 129 -17.26 -6.99 -6.02
CA PHE A 129 -16.85 -7.47 -4.69
C PHE A 129 -16.60 -6.27 -3.76
N PRO A 130 -17.67 -5.59 -3.31
CA PRO A 130 -17.54 -4.31 -2.58
C PRO A 130 -16.81 -4.45 -1.24
N ASP A 131 -16.82 -5.63 -0.63
CA ASP A 131 -16.18 -5.92 0.65
C ASP A 131 -14.80 -6.61 0.48
N ASN A 132 -14.23 -6.59 -0.72
CA ASN A 132 -12.88 -7.12 -0.92
C ASN A 132 -11.86 -6.25 -0.20
N VAL A 133 -11.35 -6.76 0.91
CA VAL A 133 -10.46 -6.04 1.84
C VAL A 133 -9.17 -5.59 1.16
N HIS A 134 -8.55 -6.48 0.37
CA HIS A 134 -7.29 -6.17 -0.28
C HIS A 134 -7.44 -5.03 -1.31
N LEU A 135 -8.44 -5.11 -2.17
CA LEU A 135 -8.70 -4.04 -3.16
C LEU A 135 -9.05 -2.71 -2.48
N LEU A 136 -9.84 -2.74 -1.40
CA LEU A 136 -10.17 -1.56 -0.62
C LEU A 136 -8.92 -0.93 0.00
N ALA A 137 -8.12 -1.71 0.71
CA ALA A 137 -6.91 -1.24 1.38
C ALA A 137 -5.89 -0.73 0.35
N LEU A 138 -5.63 -1.51 -0.71
CA LEU A 138 -4.66 -1.17 -1.76
C LEU A 138 -5.06 0.10 -2.52
N SER A 139 -6.33 0.23 -2.93
CA SER A 139 -6.80 1.44 -3.63
C SER A 139 -6.72 2.67 -2.73
N GLY A 140 -7.16 2.55 -1.48
CA GLY A 140 -7.02 3.61 -0.48
C GLY A 140 -5.56 4.05 -0.28
N TRP A 141 -4.63 3.10 -0.32
CA TRP A 141 -3.21 3.32 -0.12
C TRP A 141 -2.52 3.96 -1.35
N VAL A 142 -2.90 3.56 -2.58
CA VAL A 142 -2.29 4.07 -3.82
C VAL A 142 -2.72 5.52 -4.11
N ILE A 143 -3.98 5.86 -3.91
CA ILE A 143 -4.54 7.17 -4.24
C ILE A 143 -3.77 8.33 -3.60
N PRO A 144 -3.54 8.40 -2.27
CA PRO A 144 -2.84 9.53 -1.66
C PRO A 144 -1.34 9.57 -1.99
N ARG A 145 -0.75 8.46 -2.42
CA ARG A 145 0.64 8.39 -2.90
C ARG A 145 0.80 8.95 -4.31
N ALA A 146 -0.22 8.75 -5.15
CA ALA A 146 -0.26 9.31 -6.51
C ALA A 146 -0.95 10.68 -6.58
N PHE A 147 -1.27 11.29 -5.43
CA PHE A 147 -2.03 12.52 -5.32
C PHE A 147 -1.27 13.72 -5.91
N THR A 148 -1.99 14.49 -6.72
CA THR A 148 -1.53 15.76 -7.29
C THR A 148 -2.50 16.87 -6.87
N PRO A 149 -2.09 17.86 -6.07
CA PRO A 149 -3.00 18.87 -5.50
C PRO A 149 -3.74 19.71 -6.53
N ASP A 150 -3.13 19.95 -7.68
CA ASP A 150 -3.66 20.83 -8.73
C ASP A 150 -4.66 20.15 -9.68
N GLU A 151 -4.97 18.87 -9.45
CA GLU A 151 -5.97 18.16 -10.24
C GLU A 151 -7.39 18.60 -9.86
N PRO A 152 -8.31 18.79 -10.83
CA PRO A 152 -9.67 19.28 -10.56
C PRO A 152 -10.51 18.40 -9.61
N ASP A 153 -10.15 17.13 -9.48
CA ASP A 153 -10.83 16.14 -8.66
C ASP A 153 -10.00 15.64 -7.46
N ALA A 154 -8.94 16.40 -7.09
CA ALA A 154 -8.02 16.03 -6.02
C ALA A 154 -8.73 15.69 -4.71
N ASP A 155 -9.64 16.54 -4.24
CA ASP A 155 -10.40 16.29 -3.00
C ASP A 155 -11.26 15.03 -3.09
N LYS A 156 -11.93 14.82 -4.23
CA LYS A 156 -12.75 13.62 -4.45
C LYS A 156 -11.92 12.33 -4.43
N LYS A 157 -10.70 12.39 -4.92
CA LYS A 157 -9.76 11.27 -4.85
C LYS A 157 -9.38 10.96 -3.40
N LEU A 158 -9.11 11.99 -2.59
CA LEU A 158 -8.85 11.81 -1.16
C LEU A 158 -10.09 11.29 -0.41
N ASP A 159 -11.30 11.79 -0.73
CA ASP A 159 -12.53 11.26 -0.16
C ASP A 159 -12.74 9.78 -0.49
N LYS A 160 -12.46 9.40 -1.74
CA LYS A 160 -12.51 8.00 -2.17
C LYS A 160 -11.51 7.14 -1.38
N ALA A 161 -10.26 7.59 -1.26
CA ALA A 161 -9.23 6.87 -0.52
C ALA A 161 -9.60 6.69 0.97
N GLU A 162 -10.09 7.75 1.61
CA GLU A 162 -10.55 7.70 3.00
C GLU A 162 -11.71 6.72 3.18
N SER A 163 -12.71 6.79 2.30
CA SER A 163 -13.87 5.89 2.33
C SER A 163 -13.45 4.44 2.16
N GLN A 164 -12.57 4.14 1.20
CA GLN A 164 -12.10 2.78 0.95
C GLN A 164 -11.29 2.22 2.13
N ALA A 165 -10.36 3.01 2.69
CA ALA A 165 -9.56 2.58 3.81
C ALA A 165 -10.41 2.34 5.08
N LYS A 166 -11.38 3.21 5.36
CA LYS A 166 -12.34 3.01 6.47
C LYS A 166 -13.21 1.78 6.26
N HIS A 167 -13.67 1.55 5.02
CA HIS A 167 -14.46 0.37 4.69
C HIS A 167 -13.62 -0.91 4.88
N ALA A 168 -12.37 -0.92 4.43
CA ALA A 168 -11.46 -2.05 4.68
C ALA A 168 -11.36 -2.38 6.17
N LEU A 169 -11.13 -1.38 7.03
CA LEU A 169 -11.05 -1.57 8.48
C LEU A 169 -12.37 -2.08 9.08
N ASP A 170 -13.51 -1.57 8.61
CA ASP A 170 -14.82 -2.03 9.04
C ASP A 170 -15.04 -3.51 8.69
N VAL A 171 -14.75 -3.91 7.45
CA VAL A 171 -14.85 -5.32 7.01
C VAL A 171 -13.89 -6.19 7.83
N ILE A 172 -12.61 -5.81 7.97
CA ILE A 172 -11.62 -6.55 8.77
C ILE A 172 -12.10 -6.78 10.21
N SER A 173 -12.76 -5.77 10.80
CA SER A 173 -13.24 -5.86 12.19
C SER A 173 -14.31 -6.95 12.37
N LYS A 174 -15.10 -7.20 11.33
CA LYS A 174 -16.24 -8.12 11.30
C LYS A 174 -15.91 -9.48 10.67
N MET A 175 -14.72 -9.62 10.08
CA MET A 175 -14.33 -10.87 9.40
C MET A 175 -14.31 -12.04 10.37
N GLU A 176 -15.02 -13.09 10.01
CA GLU A 176 -14.90 -14.41 10.60
C GLU A 176 -13.74 -15.17 9.95
N LYS A 177 -13.06 -16.00 10.76
CA LYS A 177 -11.91 -16.77 10.25
C LYS A 177 -12.42 -17.88 9.32
N PRO A 178 -12.02 -17.89 8.05
CA PRO A 178 -12.29 -19.02 7.16
C PRO A 178 -11.58 -20.30 7.65
N ASP A 179 -12.19 -21.47 7.43
CA ASP A 179 -11.65 -22.77 7.87
C ASP A 179 -10.26 -23.11 7.29
N ILE A 180 -9.91 -22.46 6.19
CA ILE A 180 -8.62 -22.64 5.51
C ILE A 180 -7.45 -21.99 6.24
N PHE A 181 -7.71 -20.99 7.11
CA PHE A 181 -6.69 -20.29 7.87
C PHE A 181 -6.44 -20.94 9.22
N THR A 182 -5.19 -21.02 9.64
CA THR A 182 -4.85 -21.12 11.06
C THR A 182 -5.15 -19.80 11.77
N ASP A 183 -5.30 -19.82 13.10
CA ASP A 183 -5.51 -18.59 13.87
C ASP A 183 -4.37 -17.57 13.67
N GLU A 184 -3.15 -18.06 13.57
CA GLU A 184 -1.97 -17.23 13.34
C GLU A 184 -1.99 -16.60 11.94
N GLN A 185 -2.27 -17.37 10.90
CA GLN A 185 -2.38 -16.86 9.52
C GLN A 185 -3.47 -15.80 9.40
N PHE A 186 -4.64 -16.05 9.98
CA PHE A 186 -5.74 -15.09 9.95
C PHE A 186 -5.41 -13.80 10.71
N THR A 187 -4.74 -13.93 11.85
CA THR A 187 -4.27 -12.77 12.61
C THR A 187 -3.26 -11.95 11.81
N GLN A 188 -2.30 -12.59 11.15
CA GLN A 188 -1.30 -11.90 10.31
C GLN A 188 -1.96 -11.26 9.08
N PHE A 189 -2.90 -11.93 8.43
CA PHE A 189 -3.68 -11.37 7.34
C PHE A 189 -4.39 -10.08 7.78
N LYS A 190 -5.21 -10.15 8.83
CA LYS A 190 -5.93 -8.97 9.36
C LYS A 190 -4.97 -7.83 9.73
N LYS A 191 -3.85 -8.15 10.36
CA LYS A 191 -2.83 -7.17 10.75
C LYS A 191 -2.22 -6.49 9.52
N GLY A 192 -1.85 -7.25 8.49
CA GLY A 192 -1.27 -6.72 7.26
C GLY A 192 -2.22 -5.78 6.53
N GLU A 193 -3.47 -6.22 6.29
CA GLU A 193 -4.46 -5.40 5.60
C GLU A 193 -4.85 -4.15 6.42
N SER A 194 -4.96 -4.27 7.76
CA SER A 194 -5.19 -3.13 8.64
C SER A 194 -4.05 -2.11 8.55
N ALA A 195 -2.79 -2.56 8.52
CA ALA A 195 -1.64 -1.66 8.41
C ALA A 195 -1.66 -0.87 7.09
N ILE A 196 -2.02 -1.51 5.97
CA ILE A 196 -2.18 -0.83 4.67
C ILE A 196 -3.30 0.23 4.75
N ALA A 197 -4.44 -0.11 5.34
CA ALA A 197 -5.57 0.80 5.47
C ALA A 197 -5.25 1.99 6.41
N HIS A 198 -4.58 1.76 7.54
CA HIS A 198 -4.11 2.83 8.43
C HIS A 198 -3.07 3.73 7.75
N SER A 199 -2.12 3.16 6.99
CA SER A 199 -1.17 3.93 6.18
C SER A 199 -1.91 4.81 5.15
N ALA A 200 -2.94 4.27 4.49
CA ALA A 200 -3.78 5.04 3.58
C ALA A 200 -4.43 6.25 4.27
N LEU A 201 -5.07 6.05 5.43
CA LEU A 201 -5.70 7.11 6.22
C LEU A 201 -4.68 8.16 6.67
N GLY A 202 -3.53 7.73 7.16
CA GLY A 202 -2.45 8.63 7.56
C GLY A 202 -2.07 9.57 6.42
N LEU A 203 -1.80 9.02 5.23
CA LEU A 203 -1.44 9.85 4.09
C LEU A 203 -2.57 10.77 3.62
N VAL A 204 -3.83 10.31 3.66
CA VAL A 204 -4.99 11.17 3.36
C VAL A 204 -5.05 12.34 4.32
N TYR A 205 -4.90 12.09 5.63
CA TYR A 205 -4.94 13.15 6.64
C TYR A 205 -3.74 14.09 6.53
N PHE A 206 -2.54 13.58 6.23
CA PHE A 206 -1.38 14.41 5.90
C PHE A 206 -1.67 15.35 4.73
N ARG A 207 -2.24 14.86 3.62
CA ARG A 207 -2.60 15.66 2.44
C ARG A 207 -3.63 16.74 2.77
N ARG A 208 -4.41 16.56 3.81
CA ARG A 208 -5.40 17.51 4.34
C ARG A 208 -4.88 18.37 5.49
N GLU A 209 -3.58 18.33 5.76
CA GLU A 209 -2.92 19.07 6.85
C GLU A 209 -3.48 18.76 8.25
N LYS A 210 -4.10 17.58 8.41
CA LYS A 210 -4.59 17.05 9.69
C LYS A 210 -3.49 16.20 10.32
N TYR A 211 -2.45 16.87 10.79
CA TYR A 211 -1.19 16.22 11.20
C TYR A 211 -1.32 15.32 12.43
N ASP A 212 -2.17 15.69 13.40
CA ASP A 212 -2.39 14.86 14.59
C ASP A 212 -3.13 13.56 14.25
N GLU A 213 -4.17 13.64 13.41
CA GLU A 213 -4.90 12.47 12.92
C GLU A 213 -4.00 11.60 12.02
N SER A 214 -3.17 12.23 11.16
CA SER A 214 -2.20 11.53 10.34
C SER A 214 -1.21 10.75 11.19
N ALA A 215 -0.58 11.40 12.17
CA ALA A 215 0.38 10.76 13.07
C ALA A 215 -0.22 9.55 13.80
N LYS A 216 -1.46 9.65 14.28
CA LYS A 216 -2.15 8.56 14.96
C LYS A 216 -2.34 7.35 14.06
N GLU A 217 -2.80 7.56 12.83
CA GLU A 217 -3.01 6.49 11.87
C GLU A 217 -1.68 5.85 11.44
N LEU A 218 -0.65 6.67 11.18
CA LEU A 218 0.67 6.17 10.80
C LEU A 218 1.36 5.41 11.93
N GLN A 219 1.21 5.84 13.20
CA GLN A 219 1.68 5.05 14.35
C GLN A 219 1.04 3.68 14.38
N THR A 220 -0.27 3.61 14.10
CA THR A 220 -0.98 2.33 14.06
C THR A 220 -0.50 1.46 12.91
N ALA A 221 -0.28 2.06 11.73
CA ALA A 221 0.21 1.35 10.55
C ALA A 221 1.58 0.69 10.76
N ILE A 222 2.47 1.36 11.50
CA ILE A 222 3.84 0.87 11.74
C ILE A 222 4.00 0.11 13.07
N LEU A 223 2.90 -0.06 13.84
CA LEU A 223 2.94 -0.75 15.12
C LEU A 223 3.29 -2.22 14.90
N ASP A 224 4.30 -2.68 15.65
CA ASP A 224 4.79 -4.06 15.57
C ASP A 224 5.24 -4.53 14.18
N GLU A 225 5.51 -3.59 13.28
CA GLU A 225 6.05 -3.92 11.97
C GLU A 225 7.58 -4.06 12.03
N ALA A 226 8.07 -5.25 11.69
CA ALA A 226 9.51 -5.50 11.63
C ALA A 226 10.19 -4.64 10.54
N ASN A 227 9.47 -4.35 9.46
CA ASN A 227 9.95 -3.56 8.33
C ASN A 227 8.89 -2.53 7.93
N PRO A 228 8.73 -1.44 8.68
CA PRO A 228 7.73 -0.42 8.38
C PRO A 228 8.01 0.28 7.03
N ASP A 229 6.96 0.77 6.41
CA ASP A 229 7.09 1.54 5.16
C ASP A 229 7.92 2.80 5.40
N GLN A 230 8.93 3.03 4.54
CA GLN A 230 9.83 4.19 4.66
C GLN A 230 9.07 5.52 4.49
N THR A 231 8.02 5.53 3.63
CA THR A 231 7.19 6.71 3.42
C THR A 231 6.37 7.01 4.67
N ASP A 232 5.80 6.00 5.31
CA ASP A 232 4.98 6.18 6.52
C ASP A 232 5.81 6.78 7.66
N LEU A 233 7.05 6.27 7.86
CA LEU A 233 7.98 6.84 8.84
C LEU A 233 8.38 8.29 8.50
N PHE A 234 8.60 8.60 7.22
CA PHE A 234 8.94 9.95 6.79
C PHE A 234 7.78 10.93 7.03
N ILE A 235 6.55 10.55 6.65
CA ILE A 235 5.36 11.38 6.86
C ILE A 235 5.07 11.54 8.36
N LEU A 236 5.21 10.49 9.16
CA LEU A 236 5.08 10.57 10.62
C LEU A 236 6.06 11.58 11.23
N GLY A 237 7.31 11.59 10.76
CA GLY A 237 8.28 12.59 11.17
C GLY A 237 7.86 14.03 10.78
N ALA A 238 7.30 14.20 9.58
CA ALA A 238 6.79 15.48 9.10
C ALA A 238 5.55 15.94 9.90
N ASP A 239 4.64 15.01 10.27
CA ASP A 239 3.50 15.32 11.14
C ASP A 239 3.96 15.87 12.49
N TYR A 240 4.94 15.21 13.11
CA TYR A 240 5.51 15.66 14.37
C TYR A 240 6.24 16.99 14.26
N GLU A 241 6.92 17.28 13.14
CA GLU A 241 7.50 18.62 12.92
C GLU A 241 6.42 19.70 12.83
N ASN A 242 5.35 19.44 12.06
CA ASN A 242 4.24 20.38 11.90
C ASN A 242 3.49 20.65 13.21
N THR A 243 3.49 19.68 14.13
CA THR A 243 2.89 19.82 15.48
C THR A 243 3.91 20.18 16.57
N SER A 244 5.15 20.53 16.20
CA SER A 244 6.23 20.94 17.10
C SER A 244 6.70 19.85 18.10
N HIS A 245 6.47 18.59 17.78
CA HIS A 245 6.96 17.42 18.52
C HIS A 245 8.34 16.99 17.99
N PHE A 246 9.35 17.89 18.10
CA PHE A 246 10.62 17.74 17.40
C PHE A 246 11.45 16.51 17.81
N LYS A 247 11.30 16.01 19.03
CA LYS A 247 11.99 14.79 19.47
C LYS A 247 11.41 13.55 18.80
N GLU A 248 10.10 13.47 18.74
CA GLU A 248 9.36 12.41 18.08
C GLU A 248 9.60 12.45 16.56
N ALA A 249 9.68 13.66 15.98
CA ALA A 249 10.06 13.84 14.59
C ALA A 249 11.47 13.28 14.31
N ALA A 250 12.44 13.61 15.16
CA ALA A 250 13.80 13.12 15.02
C ALA A 250 13.89 11.60 15.12
N ASP A 251 13.11 10.96 16.01
CA ASP A 251 13.02 9.50 16.11
C ASP A 251 12.44 8.88 14.84
N ALA A 252 11.30 9.37 14.37
CA ALA A 252 10.65 8.86 13.17
C ALA A 252 11.57 8.98 11.93
N PHE A 253 12.20 10.12 11.71
CA PHE A 253 13.17 10.31 10.63
C PHE A 253 14.42 9.44 10.80
N SER A 254 14.90 9.23 12.04
CA SER A 254 16.04 8.35 12.30
C SER A 254 15.72 6.90 11.95
N ARG A 255 14.54 6.41 12.30
CA ARG A 255 14.06 5.07 11.90
C ARG A 255 13.93 4.96 10.38
N CYS A 256 13.38 5.99 9.75
CA CYS A 256 13.32 6.09 8.29
C CYS A 256 14.71 6.00 7.65
N ALA A 257 15.71 6.67 8.23
CA ALA A 257 17.10 6.69 7.74
C ALA A 257 17.83 5.34 7.86
N GLN A 258 17.34 4.44 8.71
CA GLN A 258 17.89 3.08 8.85
C GLN A 258 17.47 2.15 7.71
N ILE A 259 16.38 2.49 7.02
CA ILE A 259 15.87 1.70 5.89
C ILE A 259 16.62 2.12 4.63
N ALA A 260 17.29 1.16 3.98
CA ALA A 260 17.95 1.41 2.71
C ALA A 260 16.90 1.67 1.62
N GLY A 261 17.01 2.80 0.92
CA GLY A 261 16.05 3.19 -0.11
C GLY A 261 16.23 4.64 -0.58
N MET A 262 15.37 5.07 -1.49
CA MET A 262 15.48 6.40 -2.13
C MET A 262 15.31 7.57 -1.13
N MET A 263 14.65 7.36 0.00
CA MET A 263 14.42 8.41 0.99
C MET A 263 15.48 8.43 2.10
N GLN A 264 16.41 7.49 2.13
CA GLN A 264 17.36 7.32 3.23
C GLN A 264 18.14 8.60 3.55
N ASP A 265 18.71 9.25 2.53
CA ASP A 265 19.52 10.46 2.74
C ASP A 265 18.65 11.66 3.14
N LYS A 266 17.44 11.76 2.58
CA LYS A 266 16.46 12.77 3.00
C LYS A 266 16.04 12.56 4.46
N CYS A 267 15.80 11.33 4.88
CA CYS A 267 15.49 11.03 6.27
C CYS A 267 16.63 11.40 7.22
N LYS A 268 17.91 11.18 6.85
CA LYS A 268 19.08 11.61 7.63
C LYS A 268 19.12 13.13 7.80
N GLU A 269 18.88 13.87 6.70
CA GLU A 269 18.84 15.33 6.71
C GLU A 269 17.75 15.84 7.68
N TYR A 270 16.51 15.37 7.52
CA TYR A 270 15.39 15.80 8.35
C TYR A 270 15.56 15.39 9.82
N SER A 271 16.11 14.21 10.10
CA SER A 271 16.44 13.81 11.48
C SER A 271 17.41 14.81 12.14
N SER A 272 18.43 15.26 11.39
CA SER A 272 19.40 16.25 11.91
C SER A 272 18.76 17.61 12.17
N VAL A 273 17.84 18.04 11.30
CA VAL A 273 17.08 19.31 11.48
C VAL A 273 16.16 19.21 12.70
N ALA A 274 15.41 18.12 12.83
CA ALA A 274 14.49 17.90 13.95
C ALA A 274 15.24 17.87 15.29
N LEU A 275 16.42 17.24 15.36
CA LEU A 275 17.28 17.25 16.56
C LEU A 275 17.74 18.66 16.96
N LYS A 276 18.07 19.50 15.96
CA LYS A 276 18.43 20.90 16.22
C LYS A 276 17.23 21.66 16.77
N ASN A 277 16.07 21.54 16.15
CA ASN A 277 14.84 22.19 16.61
C ASN A 277 14.47 21.74 18.04
N ALA A 278 14.65 20.46 18.37
CA ALA A 278 14.45 19.93 19.71
C ALA A 278 15.41 20.52 20.76
N GLY A 279 16.62 20.92 20.35
CA GLY A 279 17.60 21.59 21.19
C GLY A 279 17.33 23.09 21.43
N GLU A 280 16.70 23.74 20.47
CA GLU A 280 16.35 25.17 20.52
C GLU A 280 15.00 25.44 21.22
N ALA A 281 14.13 24.43 21.36
CA ALA A 281 12.81 24.53 22.01
C ALA A 281 12.85 24.52 23.56
N LYS A 282 14.01 24.84 24.17
CA LYS A 282 14.21 24.89 25.64
C LYS A 282 14.01 26.29 26.19
#